data_d180faba72aac1d061d39bfe0bc7a56c
#
_entry.id   d180faba72aac1d061d39bfe0bc7a56c
#
_cell.length_a   1.000
_cell.length_b   1.000
_cell.length_c   1.000
_cell.angle_alpha   90.00
_cell.angle_beta   90.00
_cell.angle_gamma   90.00
#
_symmetry.space_group_name_H-M   'P 1'
#
loop_
_entity.id
_entity.type
_entity.pdbx_description
1 polymer ?
#
loop_
_entity_poly.entity_id
_entity_poly.type
_entity_poly.pdbx_seq_one_letter_code
_entity_poly.pdbx_strand_id
1 'polypeptide(L)'
;MVKKAVCIMSGGLDSTLCAVLAKRAGYEIIALHFDYGQRTMKREKLAFEQICERIGALKKVNLDASFIANIGGNALTDESLAIRKDGAKPDTPSTYVPFRNGIFISIAAALAEKEGAQALYIGIVEEDGSGYPDCTADFIAKIESAVNAGTSKDFSLSIVTPLVNLSKAGIVRKSLEAGSPLELTWSCYEREDEACGECDSCRLRLRGFELAGEKDRIKYVNLK
;
A
#
# COMPACT_ATOMS: atom_id res chain seq x y z
N MET A 1 -22.48 3.00 -17.51
CA MET A 1 -22.20 3.23 -16.06
C MET A 1 -20.73 3.55 -15.90
N VAL A 2 -20.39 4.47 -15.01
CA VAL A 2 -18.99 4.79 -14.71
C VAL A 2 -18.41 3.62 -13.93
N LYS A 3 -17.22 3.15 -14.32
CA LYS A 3 -16.53 2.05 -13.64
C LYS A 3 -15.94 2.56 -12.33
N LYS A 4 -16.10 1.77 -11.26
CA LYS A 4 -15.54 2.08 -9.93
C LYS A 4 -14.45 1.09 -9.56
N ALA A 5 -13.43 1.54 -8.86
CA ALA A 5 -12.42 0.69 -8.24
C ALA A 5 -12.25 1.04 -6.76
N VAL A 6 -12.15 0.03 -5.92
CA VAL A 6 -11.63 0.19 -4.57
C VAL A 6 -10.11 0.16 -4.64
N CYS A 7 -9.44 1.13 -4.03
CA CYS A 7 -7.99 1.16 -3.92
C CYS A 7 -7.59 1.09 -2.44
N ILE A 8 -6.86 0.04 -2.04
CA ILE A 8 -6.28 -0.04 -0.70
C ILE A 8 -5.09 0.92 -0.66
N MET A 9 -5.18 1.93 0.19
CA MET A 9 -4.23 3.05 0.23
C MET A 9 -3.67 3.26 1.64
N SER A 10 -2.38 2.98 1.80
CA SER A 10 -1.64 3.28 3.04
C SER A 10 -1.13 4.74 3.13
N GLY A 11 -1.21 5.51 2.05
CA GLY A 11 -0.51 6.79 1.91
C GLY A 11 0.95 6.66 1.46
N GLY A 12 1.43 5.43 1.23
CA GLY A 12 2.77 5.15 0.70
C GLY A 12 2.88 5.29 -0.82
N LEU A 13 4.11 5.24 -1.31
CA LEU A 13 4.47 5.38 -2.73
C LEU A 13 3.69 4.40 -3.62
N ASP A 14 3.71 3.12 -3.26
CA ASP A 14 3.19 2.03 -4.09
C ASP A 14 1.65 2.10 -4.20
N SER A 15 0.97 2.25 -3.06
CA SER A 15 -0.49 2.35 -3.02
C SER A 15 -1.02 3.61 -3.71
N THR A 16 -0.26 4.70 -3.65
CA THR A 16 -0.57 5.95 -4.37
C THR A 16 -0.50 5.75 -5.88
N LEU A 17 0.57 5.11 -6.35
CA LEU A 17 0.70 4.80 -7.79
C LEU A 17 -0.45 3.91 -8.26
N CYS A 18 -0.85 2.89 -7.50
CA CYS A 18 -1.99 2.04 -7.83
C CYS A 18 -3.28 2.84 -8.03
N ALA A 19 -3.59 3.77 -7.12
CA ALA A 19 -4.77 4.61 -7.23
C ALA A 19 -4.71 5.56 -8.45
N VAL A 20 -3.53 6.13 -8.75
CA VAL A 20 -3.34 6.96 -9.94
C VAL A 20 -3.50 6.14 -11.22
N LEU A 21 -2.97 4.92 -11.28
CA LEU A 21 -3.13 4.03 -12.43
C LEU A 21 -4.59 3.60 -12.61
N ALA A 22 -5.32 3.29 -11.53
CA ALA A 22 -6.74 3.00 -11.57
C ALA A 22 -7.53 4.18 -12.16
N LYS A 23 -7.23 5.41 -11.73
CA LYS A 23 -7.86 6.61 -12.26
C LYS A 23 -7.56 6.82 -13.75
N ARG A 24 -6.31 6.61 -14.17
CA ARG A 24 -5.92 6.68 -15.60
C ARG A 24 -6.58 5.59 -16.45
N ALA A 25 -6.93 4.45 -15.85
CA ALA A 25 -7.70 3.39 -16.49
C ALA A 25 -9.22 3.70 -16.57
N GLY A 26 -9.63 4.90 -16.15
CA GLY A 26 -11.01 5.39 -16.24
C GLY A 26 -11.92 4.99 -15.09
N TYR A 27 -11.37 4.55 -13.96
CA TYR A 27 -12.15 4.25 -12.77
C TYR A 27 -12.39 5.49 -11.90
N GLU A 28 -13.57 5.59 -11.33
CA GLU A 28 -13.82 6.40 -10.14
C GLU A 28 -13.28 5.67 -8.90
N ILE A 29 -12.50 6.39 -8.09
CA ILE A 29 -11.72 5.79 -7.00
C ILE A 29 -12.49 5.85 -5.68
N ILE A 30 -12.72 4.68 -5.08
CA ILE A 30 -13.11 4.51 -3.70
C ILE A 30 -11.83 4.19 -2.93
N ALA A 31 -11.28 5.18 -2.25
CA ALA A 31 -10.04 5.05 -1.50
C ALA A 31 -10.33 4.42 -0.13
N LEU A 32 -9.65 3.32 0.19
CA LEU A 32 -9.79 2.58 1.45
C LEU A 32 -8.48 2.59 2.22
N HIS A 33 -8.52 3.13 3.43
CA HIS A 33 -7.42 3.15 4.38
C HIS A 33 -7.76 2.33 5.62
N PHE A 34 -6.73 1.74 6.24
CA PHE A 34 -6.85 0.97 7.47
C PHE A 34 -5.97 1.55 8.58
N ASP A 35 -6.59 1.91 9.69
CA ASP A 35 -5.91 2.22 10.94
C ASP A 35 -5.80 0.91 11.75
N TYR A 36 -4.62 0.27 11.77
CA TYR A 36 -4.43 -1.04 12.44
C TYR A 36 -3.46 -0.99 13.63
N GLY A 37 -3.22 0.21 14.17
CA GLY A 37 -2.32 0.42 15.30
C GLY A 37 -0.85 0.55 14.90
N GLN A 38 -0.55 0.84 13.61
CA GLN A 38 0.80 1.07 13.14
C GLN A 38 1.41 2.34 13.75
N ARG A 39 2.73 2.33 14.01
CA ARG A 39 3.48 3.39 14.70
C ARG A 39 3.32 4.77 14.08
N THR A 40 3.17 4.85 12.74
CA THR A 40 3.07 6.10 11.98
C THR A 40 1.65 6.36 11.46
N MET A 41 0.66 5.88 12.20
CA MET A 41 -0.76 5.93 11.82
C MET A 41 -1.24 7.34 11.47
N LYS A 42 -0.90 8.34 12.28
CA LYS A 42 -1.33 9.74 12.06
C LYS A 42 -0.75 10.30 10.76
N ARG A 43 0.53 10.02 10.50
CA ARG A 43 1.20 10.54 9.30
C ARG A 43 0.74 9.81 8.03
N GLU A 44 0.52 8.51 8.11
CA GLU A 44 -0.04 7.73 6.99
C GLU A 44 -1.44 8.19 6.63
N LYS A 45 -2.30 8.40 7.64
CA LYS A 45 -3.65 8.94 7.45
C LYS A 45 -3.65 10.32 6.82
N LEU A 46 -2.78 11.23 7.29
CA LEU A 46 -2.63 12.55 6.69
C LEU A 46 -2.21 12.45 5.21
N ALA A 47 -1.23 11.59 4.90
CA ALA A 47 -0.82 11.34 3.53
C ALA A 47 -1.98 10.80 2.67
N PHE A 48 -2.72 9.81 3.18
CA PHE A 48 -3.90 9.26 2.54
C PHE A 48 -4.93 10.36 2.20
N GLU A 49 -5.27 11.20 3.15
CA GLU A 49 -6.26 12.27 2.96
C GLU A 49 -5.82 13.27 1.89
N GLN A 50 -4.57 13.75 1.97
CA GLN A 50 -4.00 14.69 0.99
C GLN A 50 -3.91 14.09 -0.42
N ILE A 51 -3.51 12.83 -0.52
CA ILE A 51 -3.45 12.12 -1.80
C ILE A 51 -4.85 11.97 -2.40
N CYS A 52 -5.84 11.56 -1.59
CA CYS A 52 -7.22 11.43 -2.04
C CYS A 52 -7.78 12.73 -2.61
N GLU A 53 -7.49 13.86 -1.97
CA GLU A 53 -7.86 15.19 -2.47
C GLU A 53 -7.16 15.51 -3.80
N ARG A 54 -5.86 15.27 -3.87
CA ARG A 54 -5.05 15.54 -5.07
C ARG A 54 -5.50 14.73 -6.28
N ILE A 55 -5.83 13.46 -6.10
CA ILE A 55 -6.30 12.59 -7.19
C ILE A 55 -7.80 12.73 -7.46
N GLY A 56 -8.56 13.44 -6.63
CA GLY A 56 -10.02 13.57 -6.73
C GLY A 56 -10.71 12.22 -6.55
N ALA A 57 -10.48 11.56 -5.41
CA ALA A 57 -11.18 10.32 -5.07
C ALA A 57 -12.68 10.58 -4.88
N LEU A 58 -13.52 9.69 -5.44
CA LEU A 58 -14.97 9.77 -5.31
C LEU A 58 -15.42 9.62 -3.85
N LYS A 59 -14.75 8.72 -3.12
CA LYS A 59 -15.07 8.40 -1.74
C LYS A 59 -13.81 8.05 -0.97
N LYS A 60 -13.72 8.55 0.26
CA LYS A 60 -12.69 8.18 1.24
C LYS A 60 -13.33 7.31 2.31
N VAL A 61 -12.78 6.14 2.58
CA VAL A 61 -13.21 5.21 3.63
C VAL A 61 -12.00 4.92 4.51
N ASN A 62 -12.11 5.21 5.80
CA ASN A 62 -11.13 4.83 6.80
C ASN A 62 -11.76 3.83 7.75
N LEU A 63 -11.16 2.65 7.90
CA LEU A 63 -11.64 1.59 8.77
C LEU A 63 -10.67 1.36 9.92
N ASP A 64 -11.24 1.25 11.11
CA ASP A 64 -10.51 0.78 12.29
C ASP A 64 -10.27 -0.74 12.14
N ALA A 65 -8.99 -1.10 12.07
CA ALA A 65 -8.51 -2.47 12.04
C ALA A 65 -7.57 -2.75 13.24
N SER A 66 -7.73 -2.04 14.34
CA SER A 66 -6.91 -2.14 15.56
C SER A 66 -6.85 -3.57 16.14
N PHE A 67 -7.83 -4.43 15.83
CA PHE A 67 -7.80 -5.85 16.16
C PHE A 67 -6.55 -6.58 15.61
N ILE A 68 -5.94 -6.08 14.55
CA ILE A 68 -4.68 -6.63 13.99
C ILE A 68 -3.53 -6.49 14.99
N ALA A 69 -3.47 -5.40 15.76
CA ALA A 69 -2.47 -5.22 16.81
C ALA A 69 -2.58 -6.29 17.88
N ASN A 70 -3.79 -6.80 18.16
CA ASN A 70 -4.00 -7.87 19.13
C ASN A 70 -3.53 -9.26 18.64
N ILE A 71 -3.37 -9.44 17.32
CA ILE A 71 -2.75 -10.65 16.76
C ILE A 71 -1.25 -10.65 17.11
N GLY A 72 -0.62 -9.49 17.15
CA GLY A 72 0.75 -9.29 17.59
C GLY A 72 1.81 -9.84 16.63
N GLY A 73 3.04 -10.01 17.15
CA GLY A 73 4.14 -10.68 16.47
C GLY A 73 4.82 -9.86 15.36
N ASN A 74 4.60 -8.53 15.32
CA ASN A 74 5.23 -7.69 14.30
C ASN A 74 5.70 -6.33 14.87
N ALA A 75 6.78 -5.78 14.32
CA ALA A 75 7.38 -4.53 14.78
C ALA A 75 6.61 -3.27 14.35
N LEU A 76 5.59 -3.36 13.50
CA LEU A 76 4.78 -2.20 13.09
C LEU A 76 3.75 -1.81 14.14
N THR A 77 3.24 -2.79 14.92
CA THR A 77 2.21 -2.56 15.94
C THR A 77 2.71 -2.79 17.37
N ASP A 78 3.89 -3.39 17.54
CA ASP A 78 4.52 -3.65 18.86
C ASP A 78 5.80 -2.82 18.98
N GLU A 79 5.78 -1.78 19.81
CA GLU A 79 6.91 -0.89 20.03
C GLU A 79 8.07 -1.54 20.77
N SER A 80 7.85 -2.67 21.46
CA SER A 80 8.92 -3.46 22.11
C SER A 80 9.82 -4.18 21.09
N LEU A 81 9.34 -4.39 19.86
CA LEU A 81 10.10 -5.03 18.78
C LEU A 81 10.83 -3.99 17.93
N ALA A 82 12.12 -4.20 17.67
CA ALA A 82 12.90 -3.29 16.85
C ALA A 82 12.50 -3.38 15.37
N ILE A 83 12.35 -2.21 14.73
CA ILE A 83 12.23 -2.14 13.28
C ILE A 83 13.59 -2.42 12.65
N ARG A 84 13.61 -3.31 11.66
CA ARG A 84 14.82 -3.72 10.94
C ARG A 84 15.45 -2.53 10.20
N LYS A 85 16.79 -2.46 10.23
CA LYS A 85 17.62 -1.44 9.56
C LYS A 85 18.78 -2.05 8.76
N ASP A 86 18.81 -3.36 8.60
CA ASP A 86 19.92 -4.10 8.01
C ASP A 86 19.66 -4.60 6.57
N GLY A 87 18.56 -4.14 5.97
CA GLY A 87 18.18 -4.44 4.59
C GLY A 87 17.40 -5.75 4.42
N ALA A 88 16.96 -5.99 3.17
CA ALA A 88 16.22 -7.20 2.83
C ALA A 88 17.06 -8.47 3.05
N LYS A 89 16.47 -9.45 3.71
CA LYS A 89 17.04 -10.79 3.91
C LYS A 89 16.03 -11.85 3.45
N PRO A 90 16.46 -13.10 3.22
CA PRO A 90 15.57 -14.17 2.76
C PRO A 90 14.50 -14.61 3.77
N ASP A 91 14.63 -14.21 5.04
CA ASP A 91 13.70 -14.53 6.11
C ASP A 91 12.52 -13.57 6.16
N THR A 92 11.44 -13.99 6.79
CA THR A 92 10.26 -13.12 7.00
C THR A 92 10.64 -11.90 7.84
N PRO A 93 10.42 -10.66 7.35
CA PRO A 93 10.78 -9.45 8.08
C PRO A 93 10.03 -9.29 9.40
N SER A 94 10.66 -8.65 10.41
CA SER A 94 9.99 -8.30 11.68
C SER A 94 8.78 -7.39 11.50
N THR A 95 8.68 -6.72 10.36
CA THR A 95 7.57 -5.87 9.94
C THR A 95 6.43 -6.63 9.25
N TYR A 96 6.57 -7.96 9.08
CA TYR A 96 5.48 -8.78 8.56
C TYR A 96 4.34 -8.88 9.57
N VAL A 97 3.18 -8.40 9.18
CA VAL A 97 1.93 -8.57 9.91
C VAL A 97 1.24 -9.81 9.36
N PRO A 98 1.04 -10.88 10.16
CA PRO A 98 0.52 -12.14 9.65
C PRO A 98 -0.77 -11.99 8.83
N PHE A 99 -0.70 -12.41 7.56
CA PHE A 99 -1.84 -12.44 6.62
C PHE A 99 -2.59 -11.09 6.45
N ARG A 100 -1.90 -9.96 6.70
CA ARG A 100 -2.54 -8.63 6.68
C ARG A 100 -3.17 -8.31 5.32
N ASN A 101 -2.48 -8.57 4.23
CA ASN A 101 -3.01 -8.29 2.89
C ASN A 101 -4.25 -9.16 2.58
N GLY A 102 -4.28 -10.41 3.03
CA GLY A 102 -5.45 -11.26 2.92
C GLY A 102 -6.67 -10.71 3.65
N ILE A 103 -6.47 -10.22 4.89
CA ILE A 103 -7.53 -9.56 5.68
C ILE A 103 -8.02 -8.29 4.97
N PHE A 104 -7.10 -7.44 4.54
CA PHE A 104 -7.44 -6.18 3.89
C PHE A 104 -8.15 -6.38 2.55
N ILE A 105 -7.71 -7.35 1.74
CA ILE A 105 -8.37 -7.73 0.50
C ILE A 105 -9.81 -8.23 0.76
N SER A 106 -10.02 -9.05 1.79
CA SER A 106 -11.33 -9.57 2.12
C SER A 106 -12.31 -8.45 2.52
N ILE A 107 -11.85 -7.51 3.35
CA ILE A 107 -12.67 -6.34 3.74
C ILE A 107 -12.92 -5.42 2.54
N ALA A 108 -11.89 -5.20 1.71
CA ALA A 108 -12.01 -4.37 0.52
C ALA A 108 -12.95 -4.99 -0.53
N ALA A 109 -12.99 -6.32 -0.63
CA ALA A 109 -13.93 -7.04 -1.50
C ALA A 109 -15.38 -6.83 -1.05
N ALA A 110 -15.66 -6.91 0.25
CA ALA A 110 -16.99 -6.62 0.79
C ALA A 110 -17.41 -5.16 0.51
N LEU A 111 -16.47 -4.21 0.63
CA LEU A 111 -16.72 -2.81 0.26
C LEU A 111 -16.98 -2.68 -1.24
N ALA A 112 -16.21 -3.38 -2.08
CA ALA A 112 -16.34 -3.35 -3.53
C ALA A 112 -17.72 -3.89 -3.97
N GLU A 113 -18.17 -5.00 -3.39
CA GLU A 113 -19.48 -5.56 -3.64
C GLU A 113 -20.59 -4.58 -3.27
N LYS A 114 -20.52 -3.98 -2.07
CA LYS A 114 -21.49 -2.97 -1.61
C LYS A 114 -21.55 -1.75 -2.53
N GLU A 115 -20.42 -1.28 -3.02
CA GLU A 115 -20.33 -0.06 -3.85
C GLU A 115 -20.50 -0.34 -5.35
N GLY A 116 -20.60 -1.61 -5.75
CA GLY A 116 -20.68 -2.05 -7.14
C GLY A 116 -19.39 -1.73 -7.92
N ALA A 117 -18.22 -1.85 -7.27
CA ALA A 117 -16.92 -1.66 -7.90
C ALA A 117 -16.49 -2.94 -8.63
N GLN A 118 -15.90 -2.80 -9.81
CA GLN A 118 -15.48 -3.91 -10.66
C GLN A 118 -14.02 -4.32 -10.45
N ALA A 119 -13.24 -3.46 -9.78
CA ALA A 119 -11.82 -3.70 -9.56
C ALA A 119 -11.39 -3.33 -8.13
N LEU A 120 -10.43 -4.08 -7.62
CA LEU A 120 -9.69 -3.80 -6.38
C LEU A 120 -8.21 -3.61 -6.71
N TYR A 121 -7.66 -2.44 -6.45
CA TYR A 121 -6.25 -2.15 -6.66
C TYR A 121 -5.48 -2.23 -5.34
N ILE A 122 -4.35 -2.97 -5.36
CA ILE A 122 -3.45 -3.09 -4.20
C ILE A 122 -1.98 -3.01 -4.66
N GLY A 123 -1.18 -2.27 -3.89
CA GLY A 123 0.25 -2.02 -4.18
C GLY A 123 1.16 -3.06 -3.55
N ILE A 124 1.08 -4.31 -4.00
CA ILE A 124 2.04 -5.36 -3.65
C ILE A 124 3.21 -5.40 -4.63
N VAL A 125 4.38 -5.79 -4.14
CA VAL A 125 5.62 -5.95 -4.90
C VAL A 125 6.25 -7.27 -4.52
N GLU A 126 6.57 -8.13 -5.50
CA GLU A 126 7.16 -9.46 -5.30
C GLU A 126 8.67 -9.44 -5.51
N GLU A 127 9.17 -8.60 -6.43
CA GLU A 127 10.56 -8.61 -6.92
C GLU A 127 11.61 -8.22 -5.87
N ASP A 128 11.25 -7.42 -4.88
CA ASP A 128 12.23 -6.91 -3.89
C ASP A 128 12.67 -7.96 -2.85
N GLY A 129 12.30 -9.25 -3.02
CA GLY A 129 12.65 -10.31 -2.08
C GLY A 129 12.13 -10.02 -0.67
N SER A 130 10.98 -9.35 -0.57
CA SER A 130 10.42 -8.85 0.69
C SER A 130 10.06 -9.94 1.69
N GLY A 131 10.01 -11.21 1.26
CA GLY A 131 9.68 -12.35 2.09
C GLY A 131 8.24 -12.37 2.62
N TYR A 132 7.37 -11.51 2.06
CA TYR A 132 5.95 -11.47 2.45
C TYR A 132 5.14 -12.50 1.66
N PRO A 133 4.62 -13.58 2.28
CA PRO A 133 3.93 -14.65 1.56
C PRO A 133 2.60 -14.18 0.93
N ASP A 134 2.00 -13.11 1.45
CA ASP A 134 0.76 -12.52 0.97
C ASP A 134 0.96 -11.38 -0.06
N CYS A 135 2.17 -11.30 -0.65
CA CYS A 135 2.52 -10.36 -1.72
C CYS A 135 2.83 -11.04 -3.06
N THR A 136 2.55 -12.35 -3.22
CA THR A 136 2.85 -13.10 -4.43
C THR A 136 1.71 -13.09 -5.44
N ALA A 137 2.04 -13.19 -6.74
CA ALA A 137 1.03 -13.30 -7.79
C ALA A 137 0.13 -14.55 -7.62
N ASP A 138 0.70 -15.67 -7.16
CA ASP A 138 -0.04 -16.90 -6.87
C ASP A 138 -1.06 -16.72 -5.74
N PHE A 139 -0.66 -16.03 -4.65
CA PHE A 139 -1.59 -15.68 -3.57
C PHE A 139 -2.75 -14.83 -4.07
N ILE A 140 -2.46 -13.81 -4.88
CA ILE A 140 -3.50 -12.91 -5.43
C ILE A 140 -4.50 -13.67 -6.31
N ALA A 141 -4.04 -14.56 -7.19
CA ALA A 141 -4.92 -15.36 -8.02
C ALA A 141 -5.87 -16.26 -7.19
N LYS A 142 -5.35 -16.85 -6.11
CA LYS A 142 -6.14 -17.70 -5.20
C LYS A 142 -7.16 -16.92 -4.40
N ILE A 143 -6.77 -15.74 -3.84
CA ILE A 143 -7.70 -14.94 -3.06
C ILE A 143 -8.77 -14.30 -3.95
N GLU A 144 -8.45 -13.90 -5.18
CA GLU A 144 -9.43 -13.43 -6.17
C GLU A 144 -10.48 -14.52 -6.46
N SER A 145 -10.03 -15.75 -6.68
CA SER A 145 -10.92 -16.88 -6.88
C SER A 145 -11.83 -17.12 -5.68
N ALA A 146 -11.27 -17.07 -4.45
CA ALA A 146 -12.03 -17.25 -3.21
C ALA A 146 -13.06 -16.13 -3.00
N VAL A 147 -12.69 -14.87 -3.26
CA VAL A 147 -13.59 -13.71 -3.19
C VAL A 147 -14.77 -13.89 -4.16
N ASN A 148 -14.48 -14.22 -5.43
CA ASN A 148 -15.53 -14.38 -6.43
C ASN A 148 -16.42 -15.61 -6.19
N ALA A 149 -15.92 -16.62 -5.49
CA ALA A 149 -16.72 -17.76 -5.05
C ALA A 149 -17.61 -17.45 -3.83
N GLY A 150 -17.20 -16.48 -3.00
CA GLY A 150 -17.86 -16.13 -1.73
C GLY A 150 -18.76 -14.89 -1.79
N THR A 151 -18.84 -14.21 -2.94
CA THR A 151 -19.69 -13.02 -3.14
C THR A 151 -20.97 -13.37 -3.92
N SER A 152 -21.87 -12.41 -4.10
CA SER A 152 -23.15 -12.62 -4.80
C SER A 152 -22.93 -13.00 -6.26
N LYS A 153 -23.86 -13.81 -6.83
CA LYS A 153 -23.74 -14.38 -8.19
C LYS A 153 -23.59 -13.34 -9.31
N ASP A 154 -24.15 -12.15 -9.09
CA ASP A 154 -24.15 -11.06 -10.08
C ASP A 154 -22.97 -10.10 -9.87
N PHE A 155 -22.10 -10.40 -8.92
CA PHE A 155 -20.90 -9.62 -8.63
C PHE A 155 -19.64 -10.37 -9.12
N SER A 156 -18.72 -9.63 -9.69
CA SER A 156 -17.38 -10.13 -10.05
C SER A 156 -16.35 -9.04 -9.82
N LEU A 157 -15.29 -9.38 -9.10
CA LEU A 157 -14.21 -8.47 -8.73
C LEU A 157 -12.89 -8.94 -9.36
N SER A 158 -12.19 -8.03 -10.02
CA SER A 158 -10.81 -8.26 -10.46
C SER A 158 -9.84 -7.61 -9.47
N ILE A 159 -8.87 -8.37 -8.95
CA ILE A 159 -7.81 -7.86 -8.09
C ILE A 159 -6.61 -7.46 -8.95
N VAL A 160 -6.32 -6.18 -9.02
CA VAL A 160 -5.31 -5.60 -9.89
C VAL A 160 -4.07 -5.24 -9.09
N THR A 161 -2.93 -5.83 -9.48
CA THR A 161 -1.63 -5.65 -8.82
C THR A 161 -0.60 -5.11 -9.81
N PRO A 162 -0.71 -3.82 -10.23
CA PRO A 162 0.03 -3.31 -11.38
C PRO A 162 1.53 -3.14 -11.11
N LEU A 163 1.99 -3.38 -9.88
CA LEU A 163 3.36 -3.19 -9.43
C LEU A 163 4.08 -4.50 -9.12
N VAL A 164 3.39 -5.64 -9.15
CA VAL A 164 3.89 -6.92 -8.62
C VAL A 164 5.26 -7.33 -9.17
N ASN A 165 5.54 -7.04 -10.44
CA ASN A 165 6.79 -7.35 -11.13
C ASN A 165 7.71 -6.11 -11.32
N LEU A 166 7.48 -5.02 -10.59
CA LEU A 166 8.28 -3.81 -10.73
C LEU A 166 9.30 -3.69 -9.61
N SER A 167 10.55 -3.35 -9.98
CA SER A 167 11.53 -2.90 -9.00
C SER A 167 11.13 -1.55 -8.39
N LYS A 168 11.68 -1.19 -7.24
CA LYS A 168 11.39 0.10 -6.61
C LYS A 168 11.75 1.29 -7.50
N ALA A 169 12.84 1.17 -8.27
CA ALA A 169 13.20 2.17 -9.29
C ALA A 169 12.16 2.25 -10.43
N GLY A 170 11.63 1.11 -10.85
CA GLY A 170 10.54 1.04 -11.84
C GLY A 170 9.28 1.73 -11.35
N ILE A 171 8.94 1.54 -10.07
CA ILE A 171 7.80 2.20 -9.41
C ILE A 171 7.99 3.72 -9.38
N VAL A 172 9.19 4.21 -9.02
CA VAL A 172 9.50 5.66 -9.03
C VAL A 172 9.33 6.24 -10.43
N ARG A 173 9.93 5.63 -11.45
CA ARG A 173 9.80 6.12 -12.85
C ARG A 173 8.34 6.14 -13.30
N LYS A 174 7.62 5.06 -13.05
CA LYS A 174 6.19 4.97 -13.41
C LYS A 174 5.33 5.96 -12.64
N SER A 175 5.69 6.28 -11.39
CA SER A 175 5.03 7.32 -10.60
C SER A 175 5.22 8.71 -11.22
N LEU A 176 6.42 9.03 -11.66
CA LEU A 176 6.72 10.29 -12.34
C LEU A 176 5.97 10.41 -13.68
N GLU A 177 6.01 9.37 -14.50
CA GLU A 177 5.26 9.29 -15.76
C GLU A 177 3.75 9.41 -15.56
N ALA A 178 3.25 8.83 -14.47
CA ALA A 178 1.84 8.88 -14.12
C ALA A 178 1.43 10.19 -13.44
N GLY A 179 2.36 11.07 -13.06
CA GLY A 179 2.06 12.30 -12.31
C GLY A 179 1.56 12.02 -10.90
N SER A 180 2.07 10.95 -10.27
CA SER A 180 1.74 10.64 -8.88
C SER A 180 2.27 11.72 -7.95
N PRO A 181 1.51 12.11 -6.90
CA PRO A 181 1.93 13.14 -5.94
C PRO A 181 2.94 12.58 -4.94
N LEU A 182 4.18 12.36 -5.40
CA LEU A 182 5.26 11.71 -4.64
C LEU A 182 5.61 12.48 -3.36
N GLU A 183 5.48 13.80 -3.38
CA GLU A 183 5.73 14.70 -2.25
C GLU A 183 4.73 14.54 -1.10
N LEU A 184 3.56 13.96 -1.34
CA LEU A 184 2.54 13.71 -0.33
C LEU A 184 2.66 12.32 0.31
N THR A 185 3.44 11.42 -0.30
CA THR A 185 3.53 10.02 0.14
C THR A 185 4.40 9.86 1.38
N TRP A 186 4.10 8.85 2.21
CA TRP A 186 4.87 8.54 3.41
C TRP A 186 5.23 7.05 3.46
N SER A 187 6.47 6.74 3.84
CA SER A 187 6.96 5.36 3.90
C SER A 187 7.73 5.04 5.19
N CYS A 188 8.13 6.03 5.99
CA CYS A 188 8.89 5.78 7.22
C CYS A 188 8.04 4.97 8.22
N TYR A 189 8.64 3.97 8.85
CA TYR A 189 7.99 3.15 9.88
C TYR A 189 8.19 3.68 11.31
N GLU A 190 9.08 4.66 11.51
CA GLU A 190 9.49 5.10 12.84
C GLU A 190 9.04 6.52 13.21
N ARG A 191 8.90 7.40 12.24
CA ARG A 191 8.69 8.84 12.49
C ARG A 191 7.50 9.38 11.70
N GLU A 192 6.89 10.43 12.23
CA GLU A 192 5.73 11.09 11.64
C GLU A 192 5.99 12.52 11.13
N ASP A 193 7.12 13.13 11.49
CA ASP A 193 7.54 14.49 11.11
C ASP A 193 8.46 14.51 9.87
N GLU A 194 9.71 14.08 10.04
CA GLU A 194 10.67 13.86 8.97
C GLU A 194 11.07 12.38 8.93
N ALA A 195 11.20 11.80 7.74
CA ALA A 195 11.53 10.38 7.61
C ALA A 195 12.92 10.07 8.20
N CYS A 196 13.08 8.92 8.86
CA CYS A 196 14.34 8.58 9.53
C CYS A 196 15.51 8.36 8.55
N GLY A 197 15.25 7.94 7.30
CA GLY A 197 16.28 7.61 6.32
C GLY A 197 16.96 6.24 6.53
N GLU A 198 16.68 5.55 7.64
CA GLU A 198 17.43 4.38 8.10
C GLU A 198 16.63 3.08 8.13
N CYS A 199 15.32 3.12 8.41
CA CYS A 199 14.50 1.91 8.40
C CYS A 199 14.44 1.30 6.99
N ASP A 200 14.16 0.01 6.90
CA ASP A 200 14.19 -0.71 5.61
C ASP A 200 13.30 -0.06 4.56
N SER A 201 12.13 0.45 4.94
CA SER A 201 11.25 1.16 4.01
C SER A 201 11.87 2.47 3.49
N CYS A 202 12.53 3.26 4.35
CA CYS A 202 13.24 4.47 3.93
C CYS A 202 14.41 4.14 3.01
N ARG A 203 15.19 3.10 3.34
CA ARG A 203 16.33 2.65 2.51
C ARG A 203 15.88 2.18 1.13
N LEU A 204 14.84 1.35 1.07
CA LEU A 204 14.28 0.89 -0.20
C LEU A 204 13.76 2.05 -1.04
N ARG A 205 13.08 3.01 -0.41
CA ARG A 205 12.57 4.20 -1.08
C ARG A 205 13.72 5.06 -1.64
N LEU A 206 14.69 5.42 -0.82
CA LEU A 206 15.86 6.23 -1.23
C LEU A 206 16.63 5.57 -2.36
N ARG A 207 16.92 4.25 -2.23
CA ARG A 207 17.56 3.48 -3.30
C ARG A 207 16.72 3.47 -4.59
N GLY A 208 15.41 3.39 -4.48
CA GLY A 208 14.51 3.45 -5.63
C GLY A 208 14.63 4.77 -6.39
N PHE A 209 14.66 5.90 -5.67
CA PHE A 209 14.86 7.23 -6.26
C PHE A 209 16.27 7.37 -6.87
N GLU A 210 17.32 6.96 -6.16
CA GLU A 210 18.70 6.98 -6.64
C GLU A 210 18.85 6.20 -7.95
N LEU A 211 18.38 4.94 -8.01
CA LEU A 211 18.43 4.10 -9.20
C LEU A 211 17.51 4.58 -10.33
N ALA A 212 16.53 5.40 -10.02
CA ALA A 212 15.73 6.09 -11.04
C ALA A 212 16.41 7.35 -11.58
N GLY A 213 17.51 7.81 -10.97
CA GLY A 213 18.19 9.05 -11.30
C GLY A 213 17.47 10.31 -10.79
N GLU A 214 16.67 10.15 -9.74
CA GLU A 214 15.78 11.19 -9.21
C GLU A 214 16.03 11.46 -7.74
N LYS A 215 15.68 12.66 -7.28
CA LYS A 215 15.73 13.03 -5.86
C LYS A 215 14.36 12.83 -5.22
N ASP A 216 14.34 12.17 -4.06
CA ASP A 216 13.10 12.06 -3.28
C ASP A 216 12.62 13.44 -2.79
N ARG A 217 11.32 13.64 -2.79
CA ARG A 217 10.67 14.93 -2.50
C ARG A 217 10.22 15.09 -1.06
N ILE A 218 10.30 14.02 -0.24
CA ILE A 218 9.99 14.13 1.20
C ILE A 218 11.22 14.52 1.99
N LYS A 219 11.01 15.01 3.20
CA LYS A 219 12.08 15.40 4.10
C LYS A 219 12.61 14.21 4.91
N TYR A 220 13.92 14.22 5.15
CA TYR A 220 14.64 13.23 5.95
C TYR A 220 15.48 13.93 7.03
N VAL A 221 15.57 13.33 8.23
CA VAL A 221 16.30 13.92 9.38
C VAL A 221 17.78 14.14 9.08
N ASN A 222 18.43 13.22 8.36
CA ASN A 222 19.88 13.20 8.17
C ASN A 222 20.33 13.41 6.71
N LEU A 223 19.43 13.72 5.79
CA LEU A 223 19.78 14.02 4.40
C LEU A 223 19.66 15.53 4.16
N LYS A 224 20.81 16.22 4.12
CA LYS A 224 20.93 17.64 3.72
C LYS A 224 21.05 17.76 2.20
#